data_e428d7f5a08d9ec81be76915e1643bf4
#
_entry.id   e428d7f5a08d9ec81be76915e1643bf4
#
_cell.length_a   1.000
_cell.length_b   1.000
_cell.length_c   1.000
_cell.angle_alpha   90.00
_cell.angle_beta   90.00
_cell.angle_gamma   90.00
#
_symmetry.space_group_name_H-M   'P 1'
#
loop_
_entity.id
_entity.type
_entity.pdbx_description
1 polymer ?
#
loop_
_entity_poly.entity_id
_entity_poly.type
_entity_poly.pdbx_seq_one_letter_code
_entity_poly.pdbx_strand_id
1 'polypeptide(L)'
;MEDSNKILFDILNERLDLLRQLDKEGDSEHRRHIAKETQTLHAPLAHRLGLYQIKTEMEDLALKFTDYKTYKYIAHALNAKKSERDAYIAKFIAPLEKKLKDEGFTFTIKGRPKSIHSIYHKMQAQNCDVDRIYDLFAIRIILDSAPEKEKSECWQVYSLITDIFQPNPKRLRDWLSVPKENGYESLHTTVLGPDNRWVEVQIRTKRMDEVAEKGVAAHWAYKGVKGNILANKQ
;
A
#
# COMPACT_ATOMS: atom_id res chain seq x y z
N MET A 1 13.91 18.45 -14.21
CA MET A 1 13.39 17.15 -13.68
C MET A 1 12.30 17.35 -12.58
N GLU A 2 12.49 18.28 -11.65
CA GLU A 2 11.54 18.52 -10.55
C GLU A 2 10.20 19.05 -11.07
N ASP A 3 10.22 20.01 -12.00
CA ASP A 3 9.03 20.58 -12.62
C ASP A 3 8.26 19.55 -13.47
N SER A 4 8.96 18.65 -14.17
CA SER A 4 8.32 17.62 -14.98
C SER A 4 7.54 16.62 -14.12
N ASN A 5 8.09 16.23 -12.96
CA ASN A 5 7.42 15.32 -12.04
C ASN A 5 6.21 15.97 -11.37
N LYS A 6 6.26 17.29 -11.11
CA LYS A 6 5.12 18.03 -10.58
C LYS A 6 3.98 18.08 -11.60
N ILE A 7 4.28 18.37 -12.86
CA ILE A 7 3.30 18.35 -13.95
C ILE A 7 2.64 16.96 -14.06
N LEU A 8 3.44 15.89 -14.03
CA LEU A 8 2.91 14.53 -14.07
C LEU A 8 2.01 14.21 -12.88
N PHE A 9 2.39 14.68 -11.69
CA PHE A 9 1.55 14.54 -10.48
C PHE A 9 0.21 15.24 -10.64
N ASP A 10 0.20 16.47 -11.15
CA ASP A 10 -1.02 17.25 -11.38
C ASP A 10 -1.93 16.55 -12.41
N ILE A 11 -1.38 16.08 -13.53
CA ILE A 11 -2.10 15.30 -14.55
C ILE A 11 -2.76 14.05 -13.95
N LEU A 12 -2.04 13.33 -13.07
CA LEU A 12 -2.58 12.13 -12.45
C LEU A 12 -3.69 12.45 -11.45
N ASN A 13 -3.60 13.56 -10.70
CA ASN A 13 -4.67 13.99 -9.83
C ASN A 13 -5.92 14.42 -10.62
N GLU A 14 -5.77 15.20 -11.69
CA GLU A 14 -6.87 15.56 -12.57
C GLU A 14 -7.56 14.32 -13.16
N ARG A 15 -6.79 13.32 -13.59
CA ARG A 15 -7.34 12.05 -14.07
C ARG A 15 -8.10 11.29 -12.97
N LEU A 16 -7.58 11.27 -11.75
CA LEU A 16 -8.25 10.62 -10.62
C LEU A 16 -9.57 11.33 -10.27
N ASP A 17 -9.57 12.65 -10.27
CA ASP A 17 -10.78 13.45 -10.01
C ASP A 17 -11.84 13.24 -11.11
N LEU A 18 -11.41 13.13 -12.36
CA LEU A 18 -12.30 12.77 -13.46
C LEU A 18 -12.94 11.38 -13.21
N LEU A 19 -12.13 10.34 -12.87
CA LEU A 19 -12.66 9.03 -12.56
C LEU A 19 -13.66 9.02 -11.41
N ARG A 20 -13.45 9.80 -10.37
CA ARG A 20 -14.37 9.94 -9.23
C ARG A 20 -15.72 10.55 -9.63
N GLN A 21 -15.74 11.35 -10.70
CA GLN A 21 -16.94 12.03 -11.19
C GLN A 21 -17.69 11.24 -12.25
N LEU A 22 -17.10 10.21 -12.85
CA LEU A 22 -17.68 9.44 -13.95
C LEU A 22 -19.03 8.76 -13.62
N ASP A 23 -19.33 8.50 -12.36
CA ASP A 23 -20.65 7.96 -11.96
C ASP A 23 -21.81 8.90 -12.32
N LYS A 24 -21.55 10.21 -12.48
CA LYS A 24 -22.53 11.25 -12.81
C LYS A 24 -22.79 11.36 -14.30
N GLU A 25 -21.95 10.76 -15.12
CA GLU A 25 -22.07 10.82 -16.57
C GLU A 25 -23.03 9.74 -17.12
N GLY A 26 -23.89 10.11 -18.03
CA GLY A 26 -24.85 9.19 -18.66
C GLY A 26 -24.24 8.27 -19.71
N ASP A 27 -23.17 8.68 -20.39
CA ASP A 27 -22.54 7.93 -21.46
C ASP A 27 -21.64 6.81 -20.95
N SER A 28 -22.10 5.57 -21.11
CA SER A 28 -21.38 4.38 -20.66
C SER A 28 -20.15 4.04 -21.52
N GLU A 29 -20.15 4.40 -22.81
CA GLU A 29 -19.04 4.15 -23.72
C GLU A 29 -17.89 5.10 -23.42
N HIS A 30 -18.18 6.37 -23.22
CA HIS A 30 -17.22 7.38 -22.80
C HIS A 30 -16.55 7.03 -21.47
N ARG A 31 -17.34 6.65 -20.45
CA ARG A 31 -16.81 6.17 -19.16
C ARG A 31 -15.85 4.99 -19.31
N ARG A 32 -16.22 4.02 -20.13
CA ARG A 32 -15.40 2.83 -20.39
C ARG A 32 -14.11 3.18 -21.12
N HIS A 33 -14.14 4.13 -22.04
CA HIS A 33 -12.95 4.62 -22.74
C HIS A 33 -11.95 5.27 -21.78
N ILE A 34 -12.40 6.22 -20.94
CA ILE A 34 -11.57 6.88 -19.92
C ILE A 34 -10.99 5.83 -18.96
N ALA A 35 -11.78 4.86 -18.51
CA ALA A 35 -11.33 3.81 -17.61
C ALA A 35 -10.24 2.93 -18.23
N LYS A 36 -10.39 2.52 -19.50
CA LYS A 36 -9.38 1.74 -20.22
C LYS A 36 -8.08 2.52 -20.42
N GLU A 37 -8.16 3.78 -20.81
CA GLU A 37 -7.00 4.66 -20.94
C GLU A 37 -6.28 4.83 -19.60
N THR A 38 -7.04 4.94 -18.50
CA THR A 38 -6.46 5.00 -17.15
C THR A 38 -5.69 3.73 -16.81
N GLN A 39 -6.23 2.55 -17.11
CA GLN A 39 -5.57 1.26 -16.87
C GLN A 39 -4.27 1.09 -17.68
N THR A 40 -4.26 1.58 -18.91
CA THR A 40 -3.12 1.35 -19.82
C THR A 40 -2.03 2.41 -19.71
N LEU A 41 -2.35 3.63 -19.31
CA LEU A 41 -1.43 4.76 -19.30
C LEU A 41 -1.22 5.36 -17.90
N HIS A 42 -2.29 5.82 -17.23
CA HIS A 42 -2.15 6.63 -16.02
C HIS A 42 -1.79 5.82 -14.78
N ALA A 43 -2.40 4.66 -14.58
CA ALA A 43 -2.09 3.80 -13.43
C ALA A 43 -0.65 3.24 -13.48
N PRO A 44 -0.13 2.76 -14.64
CA PRO A 44 1.29 2.42 -14.78
C PRO A 44 2.24 3.60 -14.53
N LEU A 45 1.89 4.81 -14.98
CA LEU A 45 2.67 6.02 -14.72
C LEU A 45 2.70 6.35 -13.23
N ALA A 46 1.56 6.32 -12.55
CA ALA A 46 1.47 6.52 -11.11
C ALA A 46 2.33 5.48 -10.34
N HIS A 47 2.35 4.22 -10.81
CA HIS A 47 3.22 3.19 -10.24
C HIS A 47 4.71 3.53 -10.36
N ARG A 48 5.16 3.97 -11.52
CA ARG A 48 6.57 4.35 -11.76
C ARG A 48 7.00 5.52 -10.88
N LEU A 49 6.11 6.47 -10.64
CA LEU A 49 6.35 7.62 -9.77
C LEU A 49 6.22 7.30 -8.27
N GLY A 50 5.89 6.05 -7.89
CA GLY A 50 5.70 5.66 -6.50
C GLY A 50 4.41 6.19 -5.85
N LEU A 51 3.47 6.69 -6.66
CA LEU A 51 2.18 7.24 -6.21
C LEU A 51 1.18 6.10 -6.00
N TYR A 52 1.47 5.21 -5.05
CA TYR A 52 0.75 3.95 -4.88
C TYR A 52 -0.72 4.12 -4.45
N GLN A 53 -1.06 5.18 -3.71
CA GLN A 53 -2.45 5.48 -3.38
C GLN A 53 -3.25 5.87 -4.62
N ILE A 54 -2.74 6.82 -5.40
CA ILE A 54 -3.35 7.28 -6.65
C ILE A 54 -3.52 6.11 -7.61
N LYS A 55 -2.43 5.33 -7.81
CA LYS A 55 -2.47 4.12 -8.64
C LYS A 55 -3.57 3.16 -8.22
N THR A 56 -3.64 2.84 -6.92
CA THR A 56 -4.60 1.85 -6.39
C THR A 56 -6.04 2.32 -6.59
N GLU A 57 -6.32 3.59 -6.31
CA GLU A 57 -7.66 4.15 -6.49
C GLU A 57 -8.06 4.22 -7.97
N MET A 58 -7.12 4.62 -8.85
CA MET A 58 -7.34 4.60 -10.30
C MET A 58 -7.67 3.20 -10.81
N GLU A 59 -6.94 2.19 -10.37
CA GLU A 59 -7.18 0.79 -10.78
C GLU A 59 -8.53 0.28 -10.31
N ASP A 60 -8.92 0.57 -9.07
CA ASP A 60 -10.22 0.16 -8.52
C ASP A 60 -11.38 0.86 -9.25
N LEU A 61 -11.28 2.17 -9.47
CA LEU A 61 -12.29 2.93 -10.20
C LEU A 61 -12.36 2.51 -11.67
N ALA A 62 -11.22 2.30 -12.33
CA ALA A 62 -11.19 1.84 -13.70
C ALA A 62 -11.81 0.44 -13.86
N LEU A 63 -11.56 -0.48 -12.94
CA LEU A 63 -12.23 -1.78 -12.92
C LEU A 63 -13.74 -1.64 -12.75
N LYS A 64 -14.20 -0.72 -11.91
CA LYS A 64 -15.62 -0.42 -11.72
C LYS A 64 -16.32 -0.06 -13.02
N PHE A 65 -15.66 0.69 -13.93
CA PHE A 65 -16.25 1.13 -15.18
C PHE A 65 -15.99 0.17 -16.36
N THR A 66 -14.98 -0.69 -16.28
CA THR A 66 -14.67 -1.69 -17.32
C THR A 66 -15.35 -3.03 -17.08
N ASP A 67 -15.47 -3.47 -15.83
CA ASP A 67 -16.14 -4.70 -15.41
C ASP A 67 -16.87 -4.50 -14.06
N TYR A 68 -17.99 -3.80 -14.12
CA TYR A 68 -18.81 -3.49 -12.93
C TYR A 68 -19.31 -4.73 -12.21
N LYS A 69 -19.63 -5.79 -12.95
CA LYS A 69 -20.13 -7.03 -12.35
C LYS A 69 -19.09 -7.66 -11.43
N THR A 70 -17.87 -7.81 -11.92
CA THR A 70 -16.77 -8.39 -11.15
C THR A 70 -16.34 -7.45 -10.02
N TYR A 71 -16.26 -6.14 -10.26
CA TYR A 71 -15.99 -5.15 -9.21
C TYR A 71 -16.97 -5.27 -8.04
N LYS A 72 -18.28 -5.26 -8.36
CA LYS A 72 -19.36 -5.36 -7.34
C LYS A 72 -19.32 -6.69 -6.59
N TYR A 73 -19.05 -7.78 -7.30
CA TYR A 73 -18.92 -9.10 -6.72
C TYR A 73 -17.79 -9.16 -5.67
N ILE A 74 -16.59 -8.69 -6.02
CA ILE A 74 -15.44 -8.66 -5.11
C ILE A 74 -15.71 -7.71 -3.91
N ALA A 75 -16.26 -6.52 -4.17
CA ALA A 75 -16.60 -5.56 -3.13
C ALA A 75 -17.61 -6.14 -2.11
N HIS A 76 -18.63 -6.86 -2.59
CA HIS A 76 -19.60 -7.52 -1.75
C HIS A 76 -18.97 -8.64 -0.91
N ALA A 77 -18.14 -9.49 -1.52
CA ALA A 77 -17.44 -10.57 -0.83
C ALA A 77 -16.50 -10.03 0.27
N LEU A 78 -15.76 -8.95 -0.01
CA LEU A 78 -14.91 -8.28 0.98
C LEU A 78 -15.71 -7.71 2.15
N ASN A 79 -16.88 -7.13 1.87
CA ASN A 79 -17.73 -6.56 2.91
C ASN A 79 -18.39 -7.66 3.75
N ALA A 80 -18.86 -8.72 3.14
CA ALA A 80 -19.47 -9.87 3.85
C ALA A 80 -18.51 -10.52 4.86
N LYS A 81 -17.20 -10.57 4.54
CA LYS A 81 -16.16 -11.13 5.41
C LYS A 81 -15.44 -10.10 6.29
N LYS A 82 -15.93 -8.88 6.35
CA LYS A 82 -15.26 -7.79 7.09
C LYS A 82 -15.08 -8.13 8.57
N SER A 83 -16.13 -8.56 9.25
CA SER A 83 -16.08 -8.86 10.68
C SER A 83 -15.11 -10.02 10.99
N GLU A 84 -15.17 -11.10 10.21
CA GLU A 84 -14.24 -12.24 10.34
C GLU A 84 -12.79 -11.80 10.12
N ARG A 85 -12.54 -11.00 9.08
CA ARG A 85 -11.22 -10.47 8.79
C ARG A 85 -10.70 -9.57 9.89
N ASP A 86 -11.52 -8.66 10.41
CA ASP A 86 -11.14 -7.73 11.47
C ASP A 86 -10.83 -8.49 12.78
N ALA A 87 -11.61 -9.52 13.11
CA ALA A 87 -11.33 -10.40 14.23
C ALA A 87 -10.02 -11.18 14.07
N TYR A 88 -9.75 -11.69 12.87
CA TYR A 88 -8.49 -12.36 12.57
C TYR A 88 -7.28 -11.41 12.67
N ILE A 89 -7.40 -10.20 12.13
CA ILE A 89 -6.36 -9.15 12.23
C ILE A 89 -6.07 -8.85 13.69
N ALA A 90 -7.09 -8.67 14.53
CA ALA A 90 -6.93 -8.43 15.96
C ALA A 90 -6.19 -9.59 16.66
N LYS A 91 -6.57 -10.84 16.35
CA LYS A 91 -5.90 -12.05 16.87
C LYS A 91 -4.43 -12.13 16.47
N PHE A 92 -4.09 -11.74 15.23
CA PHE A 92 -2.73 -11.70 14.72
C PHE A 92 -1.90 -10.59 15.39
N ILE A 93 -2.48 -9.40 15.53
CA ILE A 93 -1.79 -8.20 16.04
C ILE A 93 -1.49 -8.30 17.54
N ALA A 94 -2.39 -8.86 18.34
CA ALA A 94 -2.28 -8.84 19.79
C ALA A 94 -0.92 -9.32 20.36
N PRO A 95 -0.36 -10.48 19.96
CA PRO A 95 0.95 -10.91 20.45
C PRO A 95 2.10 -10.01 19.97
N LEU A 96 1.99 -9.43 18.77
CA LEU A 96 2.98 -8.49 18.24
C LEU A 96 2.98 -7.19 19.03
N GLU A 97 1.81 -6.60 19.28
CA GLU A 97 1.70 -5.38 20.09
C GLU A 97 2.30 -5.55 21.46
N LYS A 98 2.02 -6.67 22.12
CA LYS A 98 2.61 -6.97 23.43
C LYS A 98 4.13 -7.03 23.33
N LYS A 99 4.67 -7.85 22.41
CA LYS A 99 6.11 -8.04 22.25
C LYS A 99 6.84 -6.73 21.95
N LEU A 100 6.32 -5.92 21.03
CA LEU A 100 6.92 -4.65 20.64
C LEU A 100 6.87 -3.60 21.76
N LYS A 101 5.80 -3.58 22.56
CA LYS A 101 5.69 -2.72 23.75
C LYS A 101 6.68 -3.13 24.83
N ASP A 102 6.80 -4.43 25.10
CA ASP A 102 7.74 -4.98 26.09
C ASP A 102 9.20 -4.66 25.72
N GLU A 103 9.53 -4.58 24.43
CA GLU A 103 10.85 -4.18 23.91
C GLU A 103 11.04 -2.66 23.78
N GLY A 104 10.05 -1.86 24.17
CA GLY A 104 10.14 -0.40 24.25
C GLY A 104 9.97 0.35 22.93
N PHE A 105 9.43 -0.29 21.89
CA PHE A 105 9.15 0.37 20.60
C PHE A 105 7.95 1.31 20.69
N THR A 106 8.04 2.44 19.98
CA THR A 106 6.90 3.30 19.66
C THR A 106 6.46 3.02 18.24
N PHE A 107 5.21 2.59 18.06
CA PHE A 107 4.74 2.08 16.77
C PHE A 107 3.23 2.21 16.59
N THR A 108 2.79 2.02 15.36
CA THR A 108 1.39 1.79 15.00
C THR A 108 1.31 0.51 14.16
N ILE A 109 0.35 -0.37 14.47
CA ILE A 109 0.05 -1.55 13.65
C ILE A 109 -1.32 -1.37 13.01
N LYS A 110 -1.41 -1.65 11.69
CA LYS A 110 -2.66 -1.55 10.92
C LYS A 110 -2.84 -2.78 10.04
N GLY A 111 -4.06 -3.33 10.02
CA GLY A 111 -4.49 -4.21 8.94
C GLY A 111 -4.87 -3.36 7.72
N ARG A 112 -4.28 -3.67 6.57
CA ARG A 112 -4.60 -3.01 5.30
C ARG A 112 -5.28 -4.00 4.36
N PRO A 113 -6.58 -3.84 4.06
CA PRO A 113 -7.22 -4.66 3.04
C PRO A 113 -6.55 -4.42 1.68
N LYS A 114 -6.46 -5.46 0.86
CA LYS A 114 -6.00 -5.32 -0.52
C LYS A 114 -7.08 -4.68 -1.37
N SER A 115 -6.66 -3.93 -2.40
CA SER A 115 -7.58 -3.30 -3.33
C SER A 115 -8.38 -4.34 -4.12
N ILE A 116 -9.56 -3.95 -4.58
CA ILE A 116 -10.43 -4.80 -5.40
C ILE A 116 -9.70 -5.26 -6.67
N HIS A 117 -9.00 -4.35 -7.32
CA HIS A 117 -8.19 -4.65 -8.51
C HIS A 117 -7.06 -5.65 -8.22
N SER A 118 -6.37 -5.52 -7.08
CA SER A 118 -5.34 -6.50 -6.69
C SER A 118 -5.91 -7.89 -6.45
N ILE A 119 -7.11 -7.98 -5.89
CA ILE A 119 -7.84 -9.25 -5.71
C ILE A 119 -8.27 -9.80 -7.08
N TYR A 120 -8.83 -8.97 -7.94
CA TYR A 120 -9.19 -9.33 -9.31
C TYR A 120 -8.01 -9.97 -10.07
N HIS A 121 -6.84 -9.32 -10.04
CA HIS A 121 -5.64 -9.87 -10.67
C HIS A 121 -5.22 -11.23 -10.10
N LYS A 122 -5.35 -11.42 -8.79
CA LYS A 122 -5.05 -12.72 -8.17
C LYS A 122 -6.04 -13.80 -8.58
N MET A 123 -7.32 -13.47 -8.62
CA MET A 123 -8.35 -14.39 -9.13
C MET A 123 -8.02 -14.85 -10.55
N GLN A 124 -7.63 -13.91 -11.43
CA GLN A 124 -7.22 -14.24 -12.81
C GLN A 124 -5.94 -15.08 -12.85
N ALA A 125 -4.89 -14.68 -12.13
CA ALA A 125 -3.60 -15.37 -12.14
C ALA A 125 -3.66 -16.78 -11.54
N GLN A 126 -4.51 -16.99 -10.53
CA GLN A 126 -4.67 -18.28 -9.84
C GLN A 126 -5.85 -19.10 -10.40
N ASN A 127 -6.61 -18.55 -11.36
CA ASN A 127 -7.84 -19.13 -11.90
C ASN A 127 -8.78 -19.64 -10.79
N CYS A 128 -9.03 -18.78 -9.80
CA CYS A 128 -9.82 -19.12 -8.62
C CYS A 128 -10.78 -18.00 -8.24
N ASP A 129 -11.76 -18.33 -7.43
CA ASP A 129 -12.73 -17.40 -6.88
C ASP A 129 -12.15 -16.61 -5.68
N VAL A 130 -12.77 -15.46 -5.35
CA VAL A 130 -12.40 -14.60 -4.23
C VAL A 130 -12.32 -15.36 -2.90
N ASP A 131 -13.15 -16.37 -2.72
CA ASP A 131 -13.17 -17.21 -1.52
C ASP A 131 -11.90 -18.05 -1.32
N ARG A 132 -11.15 -18.27 -2.37
CA ARG A 132 -9.88 -19.00 -2.35
C ARG A 132 -8.66 -18.09 -2.25
N ILE A 133 -8.85 -16.78 -2.23
CA ILE A 133 -7.76 -15.82 -2.01
C ILE A 133 -7.53 -15.66 -0.50
N TYR A 134 -6.45 -16.24 0.00
CA TYR A 134 -6.14 -16.22 1.44
C TYR A 134 -5.54 -14.92 1.94
N ASP A 135 -4.83 -14.16 1.08
CA ASP A 135 -4.14 -12.93 1.44
C ASP A 135 -4.94 -11.68 1.08
N LEU A 136 -6.14 -11.55 1.63
CA LEU A 136 -7.04 -10.40 1.40
C LEU A 136 -6.59 -9.12 2.10
N PHE A 137 -5.58 -9.19 2.96
CA PHE A 137 -5.03 -8.04 3.69
C PHE A 137 -3.53 -8.23 3.92
N ALA A 138 -2.86 -7.15 4.29
CA ALA A 138 -1.50 -7.14 4.81
C ALA A 138 -1.50 -6.45 6.18
N ILE A 139 -0.54 -6.81 7.03
CA ILE A 139 -0.28 -6.09 8.27
C ILE A 139 0.85 -5.09 8.02
N ARG A 140 0.65 -3.87 8.45
CA ARG A 140 1.66 -2.81 8.36
C ARG A 140 2.06 -2.37 9.76
N ILE A 141 3.36 -2.44 10.04
CA ILE A 141 3.97 -1.95 11.27
C ILE A 141 4.75 -0.69 10.93
N ILE A 142 4.38 0.42 11.55
CA ILE A 142 4.98 1.73 11.33
C ILE A 142 5.67 2.16 12.62
N LEU A 143 6.99 2.27 12.58
CA LEU A 143 7.83 2.62 13.72
C LEU A 143 8.03 4.14 13.79
N ASP A 144 8.05 4.67 15.02
CA ASP A 144 8.47 6.04 15.31
C ASP A 144 9.95 6.02 15.70
N SER A 145 10.82 5.92 14.69
CA SER A 145 12.25 5.74 14.87
C SER A 145 13.01 7.04 14.61
N ALA A 146 14.11 7.26 15.36
CA ALA A 146 15.07 8.29 15.00
C ALA A 146 15.76 7.94 13.66
N PRO A 147 16.10 8.95 12.82
CA PRO A 147 16.61 8.71 11.46
C PRO A 147 17.80 7.76 11.37
N GLU A 148 18.72 7.84 12.35
CA GLU A 148 19.93 7.01 12.42
C GLU A 148 19.64 5.56 12.84
N LYS A 149 18.46 5.28 13.38
CA LYS A 149 18.04 3.95 13.85
C LYS A 149 17.02 3.25 12.94
N GLU A 150 16.46 3.95 11.96
CA GLU A 150 15.35 3.46 11.14
C GLU A 150 15.59 2.05 10.61
N LYS A 151 16.74 1.83 9.95
CA LYS A 151 17.06 0.54 9.36
C LYS A 151 17.25 -0.55 10.42
N SER A 152 18.01 -0.27 11.46
CA SER A 152 18.30 -1.25 12.53
C SER A 152 17.03 -1.65 13.29
N GLU A 153 16.16 -0.70 13.61
CA GLU A 153 14.91 -0.98 14.31
C GLU A 153 13.92 -1.78 13.45
N CYS A 154 13.83 -1.52 12.14
CA CYS A 154 13.04 -2.35 11.25
C CYS A 154 13.50 -3.82 11.24
N TRP A 155 14.82 -4.06 11.23
CA TRP A 155 15.37 -5.41 11.32
C TRP A 155 15.19 -6.07 12.69
N GLN A 156 15.26 -5.30 13.77
CA GLN A 156 14.93 -5.79 15.11
C GLN A 156 13.47 -6.23 15.19
N VAL A 157 12.55 -5.42 14.67
CA VAL A 157 11.12 -5.77 14.60
C VAL A 157 10.90 -7.03 13.76
N TYR A 158 11.60 -7.19 12.63
CA TYR A 158 11.54 -8.44 11.87
C TYR A 158 11.96 -9.66 12.72
N SER A 159 13.05 -9.55 13.48
CA SER A 159 13.49 -10.60 14.39
C SER A 159 12.41 -10.94 15.42
N LEU A 160 11.80 -9.92 16.06
CA LEU A 160 10.75 -10.13 17.06
C LEU A 160 9.48 -10.77 16.47
N ILE A 161 9.12 -10.45 15.23
CA ILE A 161 8.01 -11.10 14.53
C ILE A 161 8.30 -12.58 14.30
N THR A 162 9.53 -12.90 13.90
CA THR A 162 9.93 -14.28 13.60
C THR A 162 10.14 -15.15 14.85
N ASP A 163 10.27 -14.52 16.03
CA ASP A 163 10.20 -15.24 17.32
C ASP A 163 8.78 -15.78 17.61
N ILE A 164 7.76 -15.11 17.07
CA ILE A 164 6.35 -15.44 17.32
C ILE A 164 5.78 -16.29 16.18
N PHE A 165 6.09 -15.93 14.93
CA PHE A 165 5.52 -16.52 13.73
C PHE A 165 6.60 -17.03 12.78
N GLN A 166 6.40 -18.23 12.24
CA GLN A 166 7.34 -18.85 11.31
C GLN A 166 7.37 -18.06 9.98
N PRO A 167 8.53 -17.52 9.54
CA PRO A 167 8.65 -16.81 8.29
C PRO A 167 8.73 -17.75 7.08
N ASN A 168 8.29 -17.25 5.92
CA ASN A 168 8.58 -17.86 4.64
C ASN A 168 9.84 -17.18 4.04
N PRO A 169 11.01 -17.84 4.04
CA PRO A 169 12.27 -17.20 3.62
C PRO A 169 12.26 -16.78 2.14
N LYS A 170 11.47 -17.45 1.29
CA LYS A 170 11.33 -17.09 -0.14
C LYS A 170 10.55 -15.80 -0.38
N ARG A 171 9.84 -15.33 0.65
CA ARG A 171 8.98 -14.15 0.60
C ARG A 171 9.55 -12.91 1.30
N LEU A 172 10.77 -12.96 1.78
CA LEU A 172 11.47 -11.79 2.32
C LEU A 172 11.87 -10.85 1.17
N ARG A 173 11.54 -9.55 1.32
CA ARG A 173 11.93 -8.48 0.40
C ARG A 173 12.55 -7.35 1.20
N ASP A 174 13.83 -7.09 0.99
CA ASP A 174 14.61 -6.05 1.65
C ASP A 174 14.72 -4.81 0.75
N TRP A 175 13.74 -3.91 0.89
CA TRP A 175 13.77 -2.58 0.27
C TRP A 175 14.36 -1.51 1.21
N LEU A 176 14.96 -1.93 2.35
CA LEU A 176 15.69 -1.03 3.26
C LEU A 176 17.16 -0.94 2.86
N SER A 177 17.77 -2.07 2.52
CA SER A 177 19.18 -2.11 2.08
C SER A 177 19.34 -1.61 0.66
N VAL A 178 18.36 -1.91 -0.21
CA VAL A 178 18.32 -1.47 -1.61
C VAL A 178 16.93 -0.88 -1.89
N PRO A 179 16.73 0.42 -1.63
CA PRO A 179 15.47 1.09 -1.95
C PRO A 179 15.12 0.97 -3.44
N LYS A 180 13.84 1.02 -3.75
CA LYS A 180 13.39 1.07 -5.15
C LYS A 180 13.79 2.40 -5.81
N GLU A 181 13.85 2.44 -7.13
CA GLU A 181 14.20 3.64 -7.91
C GLU A 181 13.33 4.85 -7.59
N ASN A 182 12.07 4.63 -7.18
CA ASN A 182 11.13 5.67 -6.76
C ASN A 182 11.26 6.07 -5.28
N GLY A 183 12.31 5.64 -4.58
CA GLY A 183 12.56 5.96 -3.17
C GLY A 183 11.74 5.15 -2.17
N TYR A 184 11.00 4.12 -2.60
CA TYR A 184 10.26 3.26 -1.71
C TYR A 184 11.17 2.42 -0.84
N GLU A 185 10.99 2.51 0.48
CA GLU A 185 11.71 1.75 1.50
C GLU A 185 10.71 0.98 2.37
N SER A 186 10.94 -0.29 2.58
CA SER A 186 10.17 -1.13 3.50
C SER A 186 10.80 -2.52 3.59
N LEU A 187 10.61 -3.21 4.70
CA LEU A 187 10.91 -4.63 4.81
C LEU A 187 9.60 -5.42 4.71
N HIS A 188 9.51 -6.31 3.73
CA HIS A 188 8.34 -7.16 3.56
C HIS A 188 8.68 -8.60 3.90
N THR A 189 7.87 -9.22 4.69
CA THR A 189 7.95 -10.65 4.99
C THR A 189 6.57 -11.28 4.93
N THR A 190 6.52 -12.60 4.84
CA THR A 190 5.29 -13.36 4.93
C THR A 190 5.50 -14.40 6.02
N VAL A 191 4.61 -14.43 6.99
CA VAL A 191 4.70 -15.32 8.15
C VAL A 191 3.46 -16.19 8.28
N LEU A 192 3.60 -17.35 8.90
CA LEU A 192 2.50 -18.25 9.22
C LEU A 192 1.82 -17.77 10.50
N GLY A 193 0.67 -17.14 10.36
CA GLY A 193 -0.13 -16.62 11.46
C GLY A 193 -1.07 -17.66 12.08
N PRO A 194 -1.99 -17.22 12.94
CA PRO A 194 -3.05 -18.08 13.50
C PRO A 194 -3.80 -18.84 12.40
N ASP A 195 -4.34 -19.98 12.76
CA ASP A 195 -5.15 -20.82 11.87
C ASP A 195 -4.39 -21.26 10.59
N ASN A 196 -3.06 -21.32 10.65
CA ASN A 196 -2.17 -21.71 9.54
C ASN A 196 -2.35 -20.86 8.27
N ARG A 197 -2.64 -19.59 8.42
CA ARG A 197 -2.79 -18.65 7.30
C ARG A 197 -1.51 -17.83 7.10
N TRP A 198 -1.04 -17.74 5.87
CA TRP A 198 0.08 -16.87 5.51
C TRP A 198 -0.35 -15.40 5.52
N VAL A 199 0.38 -14.57 6.26
CA VAL A 199 0.11 -13.15 6.41
C VAL A 199 1.32 -12.35 5.94
N GLU A 200 1.11 -11.42 5.01
CA GLU A 200 2.12 -10.44 4.61
C GLU A 200 2.26 -9.37 5.70
N VAL A 201 3.49 -9.12 6.12
CA VAL A 201 3.83 -8.07 7.07
C VAL A 201 4.80 -7.09 6.42
N GLN A 202 4.47 -5.81 6.46
CA GLN A 202 5.27 -4.70 5.98
C GLN A 202 5.78 -3.92 7.18
N ILE A 203 7.10 -3.75 7.30
CA ILE A 203 7.76 -3.05 8.39
C ILE A 203 8.44 -1.83 7.81
N ARG A 204 8.15 -0.66 8.35
CA ARG A 204 8.74 0.62 7.93
C ARG A 204 8.58 1.69 8.99
N THR A 205 9.31 2.78 8.88
CA THR A 205 9.20 3.92 9.77
C THR A 205 8.14 4.91 9.28
N LYS A 206 7.80 5.91 10.11
CA LYS A 206 6.88 7.00 9.72
C LYS A 206 7.35 7.72 8.46
N ARG A 207 8.65 8.04 8.35
CA ARG A 207 9.22 8.67 7.16
C ARG A 207 9.03 7.79 5.93
N MET A 208 9.36 6.49 6.03
CA MET A 208 9.20 5.54 4.93
C MET A 208 7.73 5.34 4.54
N ASP A 209 6.82 5.37 5.53
CA ASP A 209 5.37 5.31 5.28
C ASP A 209 4.88 6.54 4.53
N GLU A 210 5.36 7.72 4.89
CA GLU A 210 5.04 8.95 4.19
C GLU A 210 5.52 8.94 2.74
N VAL A 211 6.75 8.50 2.48
CA VAL A 211 7.28 8.32 1.11
C VAL A 211 6.45 7.28 0.34
N ALA A 212 6.07 6.16 0.97
CA ALA A 212 5.27 5.13 0.34
C ALA A 212 3.83 5.58 0.00
N GLU A 213 3.25 6.47 0.80
CA GLU A 213 1.90 6.97 0.61
C GLU A 213 1.86 8.15 -0.40
N LYS A 214 2.84 9.05 -0.35
CA LYS A 214 2.88 10.28 -1.15
C LYS A 214 3.80 10.17 -2.38
N GLY A 215 4.62 9.13 -2.48
CA GLY A 215 5.59 8.94 -3.56
C GLY A 215 6.57 10.11 -3.69
N VAL A 216 6.88 10.49 -4.92
CA VAL A 216 7.79 11.62 -5.20
C VAL A 216 7.30 12.96 -4.61
N ALA A 217 6.00 13.12 -4.35
CA ALA A 217 5.45 14.32 -3.71
C ALA A 217 5.95 14.52 -2.26
N ALA A 218 6.32 13.45 -1.55
CA ALA A 218 6.92 13.54 -0.23
C ALA A 218 8.29 14.24 -0.25
N HIS A 219 9.08 14.02 -1.32
CA HIS A 219 10.38 14.66 -1.48
C HIS A 219 10.29 16.18 -1.70
N TRP A 220 9.22 16.65 -2.35
CA TRP A 220 9.02 18.09 -2.57
C TRP A 220 8.64 18.82 -1.26
N ALA A 221 7.80 18.23 -0.44
CA ALA A 221 7.46 18.78 0.86
C ALA A 221 8.69 18.92 1.78
N TYR A 222 9.61 17.94 1.74
CA TYR A 222 10.83 17.94 2.56
C TYR A 222 11.87 18.96 2.09
N LYS A 223 12.04 19.17 0.77
CA LYS A 223 12.97 20.17 0.21
C LYS A 223 12.48 21.59 0.45
N GLY A 224 11.17 21.85 0.36
CA GLY A 224 10.58 23.15 0.67
C GLY A 224 10.86 23.61 2.10
N VAL A 225 10.84 22.71 3.08
CA VAL A 225 11.17 23.02 4.49
C VAL A 225 12.67 23.31 4.67
N LYS A 226 13.57 22.57 4.00
CA LYS A 226 15.01 22.83 4.06
C LYS A 226 15.41 24.12 3.34
N GLY A 227 14.75 24.47 2.24
CA GLY A 227 14.97 25.73 1.53
C GLY A 227 14.63 26.96 2.38
N ASN A 228 13.55 26.92 3.15
CA ASN A 228 13.17 28.01 4.06
C ASN A 228 14.08 28.13 5.29
N ILE A 229 14.71 27.05 5.75
CA ILE A 229 15.66 27.10 6.89
C ILE A 229 17.00 27.73 6.47
N LEU A 230 17.42 27.57 5.21
CA LEU A 230 18.64 28.17 4.69
C LEU A 230 18.44 29.63 4.27
N ALA A 231 17.24 30.03 3.85
CA ALA A 231 16.93 31.42 3.48
C ALA A 231 16.78 32.34 4.71
N ASN A 232 16.53 31.80 5.91
CA ASN A 232 16.43 32.58 7.17
C ASN A 232 17.76 32.66 7.96
N LYS A 233 18.88 32.28 7.36
CA LYS A 233 20.24 32.38 7.95
C LYS A 233 21.22 33.26 7.15
N GLN A 234 20.70 34.18 6.36
CA GLN A 234 21.49 35.29 5.77
C GLN A 234 21.06 36.61 6.36
#